data_a2a8f0c3bf0fcbbe12c974c1c71d79df
#
_entry.id   a2a8f0c3bf0fcbbe12c974c1c71d79df
#
_cell.length_a   1.000
_cell.length_b   1.000
_cell.length_c   1.000
_cell.angle_alpha   90.00
_cell.angle_beta   90.00
_cell.angle_gamma   90.00
#
_symmetry.space_group_name_H-M   'P 1'
#
loop_
_entity.id
_entity.type
_entity.pdbx_description
1 polymer ?
#
loop_
_entity_poly.entity_id
_entity_poly.type
_entity_poly.pdbx_seq_one_letter_code
_entity_poly.pdbx_strand_id
1 'polypeptide(L)'
;MKVLIVGSGGREHAIAWSVAKSPKVDKIYCAPGNAGISEYAECVAIGAMEFEKLADFAEENKVDLTIIGMDDPLVGGVVDVFEARGLKVFGPRKNAAILEGSKAFSKDLMKKYGIPTAAYENFDDPQKALDYLHTQAKFPIVLKADGLCLLY
;
A
#
# COMPACT_ATOMS: atom_id res chain seq x y z
N MET A 1 -1.43 23.74 6.26
CA MET A 1 -1.63 22.72 5.20
C MET A 1 -2.77 21.79 5.59
N LYS A 2 -3.60 21.42 4.62
CA LYS A 2 -4.59 20.33 4.76
C LYS A 2 -4.00 19.03 4.24
N VAL A 3 -4.08 17.98 5.02
CA VAL A 3 -3.53 16.65 4.68
C VAL A 3 -4.67 15.64 4.64
N LEU A 4 -4.71 14.80 3.61
CA LEU A 4 -5.56 13.61 3.54
C LEU A 4 -4.70 12.36 3.73
N ILE A 5 -5.11 11.47 4.62
CA ILE A 5 -4.48 10.16 4.82
C ILE A 5 -5.45 9.10 4.32
N VAL A 6 -5.01 8.22 3.43
CA VAL A 6 -5.85 7.13 2.91
C VAL A 6 -5.50 5.83 3.61
N GLY A 7 -6.50 5.25 4.29
CA GLY A 7 -6.41 3.99 5.01
C GLY A 7 -7.10 4.02 6.38
N SER A 8 -7.00 2.91 7.11
CA SER A 8 -7.74 2.72 8.37
C SER A 8 -7.01 1.89 9.43
N GLY A 9 -5.74 1.57 9.20
CA GLY A 9 -4.95 0.70 10.07
C GLY A 9 -4.07 1.43 11.08
N GLY A 10 -3.23 0.67 11.76
CA GLY A 10 -2.26 1.20 12.74
C GLY A 10 -1.18 2.09 12.12
N ARG A 11 -0.81 1.83 10.86
CA ARG A 11 0.13 2.69 10.11
C ARG A 11 -0.46 4.09 9.91
N GLU A 12 -1.69 4.18 9.45
CA GLU A 12 -2.38 5.45 9.23
C GLU A 12 -2.63 6.19 10.54
N HIS A 13 -2.91 5.47 11.62
CA HIS A 13 -3.01 6.06 12.95
C HIS A 13 -1.67 6.70 13.39
N ALA A 14 -0.55 5.99 13.23
CA ALA A 14 0.77 6.51 13.55
C ALA A 14 1.15 7.71 12.67
N ILE A 15 0.78 7.69 11.39
CA ILE A 15 0.97 8.81 10.46
C ILE A 15 0.13 10.01 10.93
N ALA A 16 -1.16 9.84 11.23
CA ALA A 16 -2.04 10.91 11.69
C ALA A 16 -1.52 11.55 13.00
N TRP A 17 -1.13 10.74 13.97
CA TRP A 17 -0.51 11.20 15.22
C TRP A 17 0.79 11.98 14.98
N SER A 18 1.64 11.53 14.05
CA SER A 18 2.89 12.21 13.73
C SER A 18 2.65 13.53 13.00
N VAL A 19 1.76 13.54 12.01
CA VAL A 19 1.40 14.72 11.21
C VAL A 19 0.72 15.79 12.07
N ALA A 20 -0.10 15.40 13.06
CA ALA A 20 -0.76 16.32 13.98
C ALA A 20 0.21 17.15 14.86
N LYS A 21 1.46 16.71 14.99
CA LYS A 21 2.50 17.47 15.71
C LYS A 21 3.14 18.58 14.88
N SER A 22 2.90 18.59 13.57
CA SER A 22 3.53 19.55 12.68
C SER A 22 2.83 20.92 12.76
N PRO A 23 3.55 22.00 13.07
CA PRO A 23 2.97 23.35 13.07
C PRO A 23 2.58 23.84 11.67
N LYS A 24 2.90 23.08 10.61
CA LYS A 24 2.53 23.41 9.23
C LYS A 24 1.18 22.82 8.83
N VAL A 25 0.58 21.96 9.66
CA VAL A 25 -0.66 21.26 9.35
C VAL A 25 -1.81 21.86 10.17
N ASP A 26 -2.80 22.38 9.48
CA ASP A 26 -3.98 23.02 10.07
C ASP A 26 -5.16 22.05 10.16
N LYS A 27 -5.22 21.06 9.26
CA LYS A 27 -6.32 20.10 9.17
C LYS A 27 -5.84 18.76 8.63
N ILE A 28 -6.32 17.69 9.25
CA ILE A 28 -6.07 16.31 8.82
C ILE A 28 -7.42 15.65 8.54
N TYR A 29 -7.53 15.02 7.40
CA TYR A 29 -8.61 14.09 7.02
C TYR A 29 -8.06 12.69 6.94
N CYS A 30 -8.87 11.68 7.22
CA CYS A 30 -8.49 10.28 7.01
C CYS A 30 -9.67 9.51 6.39
N ALA A 31 -9.42 8.76 5.32
CA ALA A 31 -10.44 8.05 4.58
C ALA A 31 -10.08 6.54 4.43
N PRO A 32 -10.87 5.61 4.98
CA PRO A 32 -12.03 5.86 5.84
C PRO A 32 -11.69 6.21 7.29
N GLY A 33 -10.46 5.97 7.74
CA GLY A 33 -10.04 6.15 9.13
C GLY A 33 -10.61 5.08 10.08
N ASN A 34 -10.45 5.32 11.38
CA ASN A 34 -10.99 4.51 12.47
C ASN A 34 -11.16 5.35 13.75
N ALA A 35 -11.70 4.76 14.81
CA ALA A 35 -11.97 5.46 16.06
C ALA A 35 -10.71 6.07 16.73
N GLY A 36 -9.54 5.40 16.66
CA GLY A 36 -8.29 5.94 17.20
C GLY A 36 -7.77 7.11 16.34
N ILE A 37 -7.90 7.01 15.02
CA ILE A 37 -7.51 8.09 14.09
C ILE A 37 -8.37 9.34 14.32
N SER A 38 -9.64 9.19 14.70
CA SER A 38 -10.54 10.33 14.92
C SER A 38 -10.10 11.27 16.06
N GLU A 39 -9.15 10.86 16.89
CA GLU A 39 -8.52 11.73 17.89
C GLU A 39 -7.61 12.80 17.25
N TYR A 40 -7.11 12.55 16.04
CA TYR A 40 -6.13 13.40 15.35
C TYR A 40 -6.63 13.95 14.01
N ALA A 41 -7.62 13.29 13.41
CA ALA A 41 -8.10 13.59 12.06
C ALA A 41 -9.63 13.49 11.98
N GLU A 42 -10.21 14.23 11.05
CA GLU A 42 -11.60 14.04 10.66
C GLU A 42 -11.70 12.81 9.75
N CYS A 43 -12.42 11.77 10.20
CA CYS A 43 -12.66 10.57 9.42
C CYS A 43 -13.76 10.81 8.39
N VAL A 44 -13.49 10.44 7.13
CA VAL A 44 -14.38 10.64 5.99
C VAL A 44 -14.84 9.28 5.47
N ALA A 45 -16.13 9.10 5.30
CA ALA A 45 -16.72 7.83 4.87
C ALA A 45 -16.52 7.56 3.37
N ILE A 46 -15.25 7.49 2.93
CA ILE A 46 -14.83 7.12 1.58
C ILE A 46 -13.88 5.93 1.70
N GLY A 47 -14.17 4.85 0.98
CA GLY A 47 -13.34 3.65 0.99
C GLY A 47 -11.97 3.90 0.33
N ALA A 48 -10.92 3.25 0.84
CA ALA A 48 -9.56 3.43 0.34
C ALA A 48 -9.36 3.05 -1.14
N MET A 49 -10.26 2.23 -1.69
CA MET A 49 -10.24 1.82 -3.11
C MET A 49 -11.14 2.68 -4.01
N GLU A 50 -11.82 3.69 -3.47
CA GLU A 50 -12.70 4.58 -4.23
C GLU A 50 -11.92 5.81 -4.75
N PHE A 51 -10.96 5.58 -5.65
CA PHE A 51 -9.92 6.54 -6.05
C PHE A 51 -10.49 7.86 -6.58
N GLU A 52 -11.53 7.81 -7.42
CA GLU A 52 -12.14 9.03 -7.96
C GLU A 52 -12.81 9.85 -6.85
N LYS A 53 -13.54 9.21 -5.94
CA LYS A 53 -14.17 9.92 -4.81
C LYS A 53 -13.14 10.52 -3.86
N LEU A 54 -12.01 9.82 -3.64
CA LEU A 54 -10.90 10.36 -2.86
C LEU A 54 -10.28 11.59 -3.52
N ALA A 55 -10.11 11.54 -4.84
CA ALA A 55 -9.58 12.66 -5.61
C ALA A 55 -10.57 13.84 -5.66
N ASP A 56 -11.86 13.59 -5.88
CA ASP A 56 -12.92 14.60 -5.80
C ASP A 56 -12.92 15.29 -4.43
N PHE A 57 -12.87 14.51 -3.36
CA PHE A 57 -12.80 15.04 -2.00
C PHE A 57 -11.56 15.93 -1.79
N ALA A 58 -10.40 15.48 -2.31
CA ALA A 58 -9.15 16.23 -2.18
C ALA A 58 -9.22 17.58 -2.91
N GLU A 59 -9.84 17.63 -4.09
CA GLU A 59 -10.06 18.88 -4.85
C GLU A 59 -11.04 19.82 -4.14
N GLU A 60 -12.23 19.32 -3.78
CA GLU A 60 -13.29 20.11 -3.15
C GLU A 60 -12.82 20.73 -1.82
N ASN A 61 -12.06 19.97 -1.03
CA ASN A 61 -11.54 20.43 0.26
C ASN A 61 -10.20 21.16 0.16
N LYS A 62 -9.63 21.30 -1.04
CA LYS A 62 -8.32 21.93 -1.28
C LYS A 62 -7.25 21.30 -0.42
N VAL A 63 -7.12 19.99 -0.50
CA VAL A 63 -6.08 19.21 0.18
C VAL A 63 -4.72 19.54 -0.43
N ASP A 64 -3.75 19.90 0.41
CA ASP A 64 -2.41 20.25 -0.04
C ASP A 64 -1.52 19.04 -0.29
N LEU A 65 -1.75 17.94 0.42
CA LEU A 65 -0.99 16.70 0.29
C LEU A 65 -1.85 15.50 0.69
N THR A 66 -1.87 14.46 -0.13
CA THR A 66 -2.46 13.17 0.20
C THR A 66 -1.37 12.14 0.49
N ILE A 67 -1.52 11.36 1.56
CA ILE A 67 -0.61 10.28 1.97
C ILE A 67 -1.35 8.97 1.87
N ILE A 68 -0.81 8.02 1.10
CA ILE A 68 -1.39 6.68 0.97
C ILE A 68 -0.68 5.75 1.95
N GLY A 69 -1.42 5.25 2.94
CA GLY A 69 -0.86 4.40 4.00
C GLY A 69 -1.01 2.90 3.75
N MET A 70 -1.89 2.49 2.82
CA MET A 70 -2.20 1.09 2.51
C MET A 70 -1.56 0.63 1.21
N ASP A 71 -1.25 -0.65 1.13
CA ASP A 71 -0.62 -1.26 -0.05
C ASP A 71 -1.62 -1.47 -1.20
N ASP A 72 -2.85 -1.92 -0.91
CA ASP A 72 -3.88 -2.20 -1.92
C ASP A 72 -4.20 -0.99 -2.82
N PRO A 73 -4.45 0.23 -2.30
CA PRO A 73 -4.65 1.42 -3.14
C PRO A 73 -3.43 1.76 -4.00
N LEU A 74 -2.21 1.56 -3.50
CA LEU A 74 -0.97 1.82 -4.25
C LEU A 74 -0.85 0.87 -5.44
N VAL A 75 -1.04 -0.43 -5.21
CA VAL A 75 -1.05 -1.45 -6.27
C VAL A 75 -2.22 -1.23 -7.23
N GLY A 76 -3.36 -0.75 -6.73
CA GLY A 76 -4.51 -0.36 -7.54
C GLY A 76 -4.26 0.84 -8.45
N GLY A 77 -3.32 1.72 -8.10
CA GLY A 77 -2.92 2.88 -8.91
C GLY A 77 -3.51 4.21 -8.47
N VAL A 78 -3.89 4.36 -7.19
CA VAL A 78 -4.43 5.62 -6.65
C VAL A 78 -3.49 6.82 -6.90
N VAL A 79 -2.16 6.61 -6.83
CA VAL A 79 -1.18 7.67 -7.08
C VAL A 79 -1.27 8.17 -8.53
N ASP A 80 -1.42 7.26 -9.49
CA ASP A 80 -1.55 7.61 -10.91
C ASP A 80 -2.81 8.45 -11.16
N VAL A 81 -3.92 8.13 -10.48
CA VAL A 81 -5.19 8.92 -10.55
C VAL A 81 -4.99 10.33 -10.00
N PHE A 82 -4.38 10.46 -8.81
CA PHE A 82 -4.14 11.77 -8.19
C PHE A 82 -3.20 12.63 -9.02
N GLU A 83 -2.11 12.07 -9.52
CA GLU A 83 -1.14 12.79 -10.36
C GLU A 83 -1.75 13.23 -11.69
N ALA A 84 -2.59 12.40 -12.32
CA ALA A 84 -3.30 12.77 -13.56
C ALA A 84 -4.23 13.98 -13.37
N ARG A 85 -4.72 14.20 -12.15
CA ARG A 85 -5.54 15.36 -11.77
C ARG A 85 -4.72 16.53 -11.18
N GLY A 86 -3.38 16.43 -11.17
CA GLY A 86 -2.48 17.47 -10.64
C GLY A 86 -2.49 17.58 -9.12
N LEU A 87 -3.04 16.59 -8.42
CA LEU A 87 -3.09 16.54 -6.96
C LEU A 87 -1.76 16.01 -6.40
N LYS A 88 -1.27 16.65 -5.33
CA LYS A 88 -0.05 16.20 -4.67
C LYS A 88 -0.32 14.97 -3.82
N VAL A 89 0.40 13.90 -4.09
CA VAL A 89 0.26 12.62 -3.42
C VAL A 89 1.62 12.05 -3.05
N PHE A 90 1.71 11.42 -1.88
CA PHE A 90 2.87 10.68 -1.42
C PHE A 90 2.57 9.18 -1.46
N GLY A 91 3.31 8.47 -2.29
CA GLY A 91 3.24 7.04 -2.51
C GLY A 91 3.88 6.65 -3.84
N PRO A 92 4.24 5.38 -4.05
CA PRO A 92 4.73 4.90 -5.33
C PRO A 92 3.57 4.80 -6.35
N ARG A 93 3.87 5.08 -7.62
CA ARG A 93 2.96 4.78 -8.73
C ARG A 93 2.74 3.27 -8.86
N LYS A 94 1.68 2.88 -9.55
CA LYS A 94 1.31 1.47 -9.76
C LYS A 94 2.46 0.61 -10.27
N ASN A 95 3.24 1.11 -11.22
CA ASN A 95 4.38 0.38 -11.79
C ASN A 95 5.51 0.10 -10.80
N ALA A 96 5.64 0.90 -9.75
CA ALA A 96 6.62 0.69 -8.67
C ALA A 96 6.00 -0.07 -7.49
N ALA A 97 4.70 0.14 -7.23
CA ALA A 97 3.97 -0.53 -6.16
C ALA A 97 3.89 -2.05 -6.33
N ILE A 98 4.09 -2.56 -7.56
CA ILE A 98 4.18 -4.00 -7.84
C ILE A 98 5.29 -4.70 -7.04
N LEU A 99 6.31 -3.97 -6.58
CA LEU A 99 7.34 -4.51 -5.69
C LEU A 99 6.77 -5.04 -4.38
N GLU A 100 5.70 -4.44 -3.88
CA GLU A 100 4.95 -4.95 -2.73
C GLU A 100 3.82 -5.88 -3.17
N GLY A 101 3.20 -5.57 -4.31
CA GLY A 101 2.03 -6.29 -4.82
C GLY A 101 2.30 -7.71 -5.33
N SER A 102 3.53 -8.02 -5.75
CA SER A 102 3.91 -9.36 -6.23
C SER A 102 5.23 -9.82 -5.62
N LYS A 103 5.16 -10.88 -4.83
CA LYS A 103 6.35 -11.52 -4.23
C LYS A 103 7.24 -12.17 -5.29
N ALA A 104 6.62 -12.78 -6.30
CA ALA A 104 7.32 -13.37 -7.43
C ALA A 104 8.12 -12.31 -8.19
N PHE A 105 7.47 -11.20 -8.57
CA PHE A 105 8.13 -10.07 -9.24
C PHE A 105 9.31 -9.52 -8.43
N SER A 106 9.12 -9.28 -7.13
CA SER A 106 10.16 -8.76 -6.24
C SER A 106 11.35 -9.71 -6.14
N LYS A 107 11.10 -11.01 -6.01
CA LYS A 107 12.14 -12.03 -5.95
C LYS A 107 12.93 -12.11 -7.25
N ASP A 108 12.26 -12.08 -8.39
CA ASP A 108 12.89 -12.08 -9.71
C ASP A 108 13.72 -10.83 -9.94
N LEU A 109 13.22 -9.66 -9.50
CA LEU A 109 13.98 -8.40 -9.54
C LEU A 109 15.25 -8.48 -8.68
N MET A 110 15.13 -8.98 -7.46
CA MET A 110 16.28 -9.16 -6.55
C MET A 110 17.31 -10.08 -7.16
N LYS A 111 16.89 -11.20 -7.75
CA LYS A 111 17.77 -12.14 -8.45
C LYS A 111 18.47 -11.48 -9.63
N LYS A 112 17.72 -10.74 -10.45
CA LYS A 112 18.25 -10.03 -11.63
C LYS A 112 19.34 -9.02 -11.28
N TYR A 113 19.19 -8.32 -10.19
CA TYR A 113 20.11 -7.25 -9.78
C TYR A 113 21.08 -7.65 -8.65
N GLY A 114 21.16 -8.93 -8.30
CA GLY A 114 22.08 -9.43 -7.27
C GLY A 114 21.77 -8.90 -5.87
N ILE A 115 20.51 -8.54 -5.58
CA ILE A 115 20.10 -8.07 -4.25
C ILE A 115 19.96 -9.27 -3.33
N PRO A 116 20.61 -9.29 -2.16
CA PRO A 116 20.56 -10.41 -1.22
C PRO A 116 19.14 -10.73 -0.79
N THR A 117 18.73 -11.98 -0.96
CA THR A 117 17.43 -12.50 -0.52
C THR A 117 17.50 -13.99 -0.26
N ALA A 118 16.56 -14.55 0.51
CA ALA A 118 16.46 -15.99 0.70
C ALA A 118 16.20 -16.70 -0.63
N ALA A 119 16.71 -17.92 -0.76
CA ALA A 119 16.41 -18.78 -1.91
C ALA A 119 14.90 -18.95 -2.09
N TYR A 120 14.47 -18.99 -3.32
CA TYR A 120 13.05 -19.11 -3.67
C TYR A 120 12.88 -19.83 -4.99
N GLU A 121 11.67 -20.33 -5.23
CA GLU A 121 11.21 -20.84 -6.52
C GLU A 121 9.75 -20.43 -6.72
N ASN A 122 9.37 -20.09 -7.95
CA ASN A 122 8.02 -19.70 -8.33
C ASN A 122 7.37 -20.82 -9.14
N PHE A 123 6.10 -21.09 -8.87
CA PHE A 123 5.32 -22.11 -9.58
C PHE A 123 3.96 -21.55 -9.96
N ASP A 124 3.55 -21.82 -11.18
CA ASP A 124 2.22 -21.56 -11.76
C ASP A 124 1.34 -22.83 -11.82
N ASP A 125 1.93 -23.99 -11.51
CA ASP A 125 1.34 -25.30 -11.57
C ASP A 125 1.56 -26.04 -10.24
N PRO A 126 0.47 -26.48 -9.57
CA PRO A 126 0.57 -27.18 -8.29
C PRO A 126 1.40 -28.49 -8.35
N GLN A 127 1.33 -29.22 -9.49
CA GLN A 127 2.09 -30.46 -9.61
C GLN A 127 3.60 -30.19 -9.67
N LYS A 128 4.04 -29.16 -10.40
CA LYS A 128 5.45 -28.75 -10.44
C LYS A 128 5.95 -28.34 -9.05
N ALA A 129 5.10 -27.67 -8.27
CA ALA A 129 5.44 -27.30 -6.90
C ALA A 129 5.61 -28.55 -6.01
N LEU A 130 4.73 -29.54 -6.12
CA LEU A 130 4.82 -30.81 -5.39
C LEU A 130 6.08 -31.60 -5.80
N ASP A 131 6.39 -31.68 -7.07
CA ASP A 131 7.57 -32.38 -7.58
C ASP A 131 8.87 -31.73 -7.05
N TYR A 132 8.91 -30.40 -7.00
CA TYR A 132 10.01 -29.66 -6.40
C TYR A 132 10.14 -29.94 -4.89
N LEU A 133 9.03 -29.94 -4.15
CA LEU A 133 9.03 -30.24 -2.72
C LEU A 133 9.57 -31.65 -2.43
N HIS A 134 9.20 -32.62 -3.26
CA HIS A 134 9.64 -34.02 -3.08
C HIS A 134 11.10 -34.25 -3.47
N THR A 135 11.64 -33.49 -4.44
CA THR A 135 12.94 -33.80 -5.04
C THR A 135 14.06 -32.85 -4.63
N GLN A 136 13.76 -31.59 -4.39
CA GLN A 136 14.78 -30.55 -4.23
C GLN A 136 14.66 -29.69 -2.97
N ALA A 137 13.48 -29.68 -2.30
CA ALA A 137 13.25 -28.82 -1.16
C ALA A 137 14.08 -29.23 0.07
N LYS A 138 14.62 -28.22 0.74
CA LYS A 138 15.24 -28.35 2.06
C LYS A 138 14.32 -27.75 3.11
N PHE A 139 14.02 -28.52 4.14
CA PHE A 139 13.12 -28.08 5.21
C PHE A 139 13.87 -27.42 6.38
N PRO A 140 13.26 -26.44 7.09
CA PRO A 140 11.87 -25.95 6.87
C PRO A 140 11.74 -25.05 5.63
N ILE A 141 10.54 -25.04 5.01
CA ILE A 141 10.21 -24.25 3.83
C ILE A 141 8.96 -23.38 4.09
N VAL A 142 8.90 -22.21 3.47
CA VAL A 142 7.76 -21.30 3.57
C VAL A 142 7.06 -21.24 2.22
N LEU A 143 5.77 -21.58 2.22
CA LEU A 143 4.89 -21.43 1.06
C LEU A 143 4.15 -20.08 1.16
N LYS A 144 4.09 -19.36 0.04
CA LYS A 144 3.38 -18.07 -0.04
C LYS A 144 2.60 -18.02 -1.34
N ALA A 145 1.33 -17.60 -1.26
CA ALA A 145 0.61 -17.16 -2.44
C ALA A 145 1.21 -15.86 -2.96
N ASP A 146 1.25 -15.67 -4.28
CA ASP A 146 1.61 -14.39 -4.87
C ASP A 146 0.47 -13.38 -4.73
N GLY A 147 0.80 -12.09 -4.72
CA GLY A 147 -0.14 -11.00 -4.52
C GLY A 147 -0.29 -10.56 -3.06
N LEU A 148 -1.18 -9.59 -2.85
CA LEU A 148 -1.57 -9.08 -1.53
C LEU A 148 -2.61 -10.04 -0.93
N CYS A 149 -2.14 -11.06 -0.24
CA CYS A 149 -3.01 -12.00 0.47
C CYS A 149 -3.06 -11.61 1.94
N LEU A 150 -4.23 -11.26 2.44
CA LEU A 150 -4.50 -11.22 3.87
C LEU A 150 -4.52 -12.68 4.36
N LEU A 151 -3.52 -13.04 5.15
CA LEU A 151 -3.59 -14.28 5.93
C LEU A 151 -4.48 -13.98 7.13
N TYR A 152 -5.68 -14.48 7.12
CA TYR A 152 -6.58 -14.56 8.27
C TYR A 152 -6.22 -15.75 9.13
#